data_20cadf6f8bc50c6ecb473f1308482531
#
_entry.id   20cadf6f8bc50c6ecb473f1308482531
#
_cell.length_a   1.000
_cell.length_b   1.000
_cell.length_c   1.000
_cell.angle_alpha   90.00
_cell.angle_beta   90.00
_cell.angle_gamma   90.00
#
_symmetry.space_group_name_H-M   'P 1'
#
loop_
_entity.id
_entity.type
_entity.pdbx_description
1 polymer ?
#
loop_
_entity_poly.entity_id
_entity_poly.type
_entity_poly.pdbx_seq_one_letter_code
_entity_poly.pdbx_strand_id
1 'polypeptide(L)'
;MPGLAEAEPGSAGSPPTAAMGSRLEWHPSTLGHPGRPPQNASVRSDRTIANDAEWRRGCLAVVHEHILVCTACPLHARRTQAVPGIGPATARIMAVGEGPGENEDRVGKPFVGAAGNVLTKLLESIGLRREEIYITNVVKCRPPGNRDPEPAEMEACSSFLDAQIEIIRPDVILILGRHALARLLPGSGGITGLHGRRVVRGDRLYVPLYHPAAALYQASLMRTLEEDMLKVRGYLDEAEARRQAPAAAAPEPSGPALPAEPAARDQLSLF
;
A
#
# COMPACT_ATOMS: atom_id res chain seq x y z
N MET A 1 -14.95 10.67 79.59
CA MET A 1 -15.49 9.95 78.47
C MET A 1 -16.30 10.89 77.61
N PRO A 2 -15.84 11.37 76.46
CA PRO A 2 -16.72 11.83 75.40
C PRO A 2 -16.49 11.02 74.12
N GLY A 3 -17.60 10.79 73.39
CA GLY A 3 -17.82 9.88 72.33
C GLY A 3 -17.11 10.21 71.03
N LEU A 4 -16.78 9.11 70.35
CA LEU A 4 -16.29 9.08 69.00
C LEU A 4 -17.48 9.29 68.05
N ALA A 5 -17.40 10.35 67.23
CA ALA A 5 -18.33 10.60 66.10
C ALA A 5 -17.81 9.78 64.91
N GLU A 6 -18.65 8.86 64.42
CA GLU A 6 -18.43 8.13 63.19
C GLU A 6 -18.70 9.04 61.97
N ALA A 7 -17.69 9.18 61.11
CA ALA A 7 -17.79 9.86 59.84
C ALA A 7 -18.33 8.92 58.76
N GLU A 8 -19.45 9.23 58.15
CA GLU A 8 -20.01 8.51 57.00
C GLU A 8 -19.13 8.64 55.75
N PRO A 9 -18.96 7.61 54.89
CA PRO A 9 -18.23 7.72 53.67
C PRO A 9 -19.08 8.38 52.60
N GLY A 10 -18.57 9.50 52.09
CA GLY A 10 -19.15 10.23 50.97
C GLY A 10 -19.27 9.39 49.72
N SER A 11 -20.45 9.50 49.10
CA SER A 11 -20.82 8.90 47.80
C SER A 11 -19.85 9.31 46.70
N ALA A 12 -19.06 8.37 46.19
CA ALA A 12 -18.26 8.55 44.99
C ALA A 12 -19.22 8.65 43.77
N GLY A 13 -19.30 9.84 43.20
CA GLY A 13 -20.00 10.09 41.95
C GLY A 13 -19.36 9.30 40.81
N SER A 14 -20.19 8.52 40.11
CA SER A 14 -19.81 7.82 38.88
C SER A 14 -19.27 8.82 37.84
N PRO A 15 -18.19 8.46 37.12
CA PRO A 15 -17.72 9.30 36.04
C PRO A 15 -18.75 9.33 34.90
N PRO A 16 -18.85 10.46 34.18
CA PRO A 16 -19.79 10.57 33.07
C PRO A 16 -19.47 9.56 31.97
N THR A 17 -20.46 8.77 31.57
CA THR A 17 -20.43 7.90 30.42
C THR A 17 -20.14 8.77 29.18
N ALA A 18 -18.91 8.73 28.71
CA ALA A 18 -18.56 9.35 27.42
C ALA A 18 -19.38 8.65 26.34
N ALA A 19 -20.24 9.43 25.68
CA ALA A 19 -21.00 9.01 24.53
C ALA A 19 -20.05 8.37 23.51
N MET A 20 -20.30 7.09 23.17
CA MET A 20 -19.65 6.41 22.05
C MET A 20 -19.96 7.21 20.79
N GLY A 21 -19.00 8.08 20.42
CA GLY A 21 -18.98 8.74 19.12
C GLY A 21 -18.99 7.68 18.04
N SER A 22 -19.91 7.86 17.09
CA SER A 22 -20.08 7.07 15.86
C SER A 22 -18.74 6.61 15.28
N ARG A 23 -18.62 5.31 14.99
CA ARG A 23 -17.54 4.73 14.19
C ARG A 23 -17.40 5.58 12.94
N LEU A 24 -16.30 6.29 12.84
CA LEU A 24 -15.87 6.89 11.58
C LEU A 24 -15.49 5.70 10.67
N GLU A 25 -16.45 5.27 9.86
CA GLU A 25 -16.16 4.35 8.77
C GLU A 25 -15.26 5.10 7.78
N TRP A 26 -13.95 4.85 7.89
CA TRP A 26 -12.99 5.39 6.95
C TRP A 26 -13.14 4.64 5.61
N HIS A 27 -13.58 5.35 4.59
CA HIS A 27 -13.61 4.87 3.21
C HIS A 27 -12.63 5.71 2.38
N PRO A 28 -11.80 5.08 1.49
CA PRO A 28 -10.90 5.84 0.60
C PRO A 28 -11.61 6.89 -0.25
N SER A 29 -12.92 6.72 -0.48
CA SER A 29 -13.78 7.67 -1.20
C SER A 29 -14.19 8.89 -0.37
N THR A 30 -14.00 8.88 0.96
CA THR A 30 -14.35 10.01 1.86
C THR A 30 -13.22 11.01 2.06
N LEU A 31 -12.02 10.72 1.59
CA LEU A 31 -11.04 11.77 1.34
C LEU A 31 -11.63 12.62 0.22
N GLY A 32 -12.28 13.73 0.60
CA GLY A 32 -12.82 14.70 -0.35
C GLY A 32 -11.76 14.92 -1.43
N HIS A 33 -12.10 14.61 -2.69
CA HIS A 33 -11.21 14.74 -3.81
C HIS A 33 -10.79 16.22 -3.95
N PRO A 34 -9.64 16.65 -3.44
CA PRO A 34 -9.01 17.83 -3.99
C PRO A 34 -8.56 17.39 -5.39
N GLY A 35 -9.12 18.03 -6.40
CA GLY A 35 -9.06 17.68 -7.81
C GLY A 35 -7.90 16.77 -8.22
N ARG A 36 -8.23 15.58 -8.69
CA ARG A 36 -7.26 14.62 -9.25
C ARG A 36 -6.45 15.37 -10.31
N PRO A 37 -5.12 15.49 -10.18
CA PRO A 37 -4.34 16.11 -11.24
C PRO A 37 -4.56 15.35 -12.55
N PRO A 38 -4.70 16.03 -13.69
CA PRO A 38 -4.99 15.39 -14.97
C PRO A 38 -3.92 14.38 -15.33
N GLN A 39 -4.34 13.19 -15.77
CA GLN A 39 -3.45 12.06 -16.13
C GLN A 39 -2.73 12.25 -17.46
N ASN A 40 -2.85 13.39 -18.12
CA ASN A 40 -2.20 13.66 -19.39
C ASN A 40 -0.70 13.94 -19.20
N ALA A 41 0.11 13.04 -19.71
CA ALA A 41 1.56 13.00 -19.66
C ALA A 41 2.22 13.97 -20.67
N SER A 42 1.69 15.18 -20.87
CA SER A 42 2.41 16.21 -21.63
C SER A 42 2.99 17.23 -20.65
N VAL A 43 4.33 17.23 -20.56
CA VAL A 43 5.18 18.25 -19.92
C VAL A 43 4.58 18.86 -18.63
N ARG A 44 4.72 18.13 -17.51
CA ARG A 44 4.41 18.70 -16.19
C ARG A 44 5.50 19.69 -15.86
N SER A 45 5.14 20.94 -15.57
CA SER A 45 6.09 21.93 -15.05
C SER A 45 6.59 21.47 -13.67
N ASP A 46 7.83 21.85 -13.30
CA ASP A 46 8.44 21.51 -11.99
C ASP A 46 7.54 21.89 -10.81
N ARG A 47 6.78 22.94 -10.94
CA ARG A 47 5.79 23.40 -9.94
C ARG A 47 4.62 22.41 -9.78
N THR A 48 4.17 21.78 -10.86
CA THR A 48 3.10 20.76 -10.83
C THR A 48 3.60 19.48 -10.17
N ILE A 49 4.84 19.08 -10.42
CA ILE A 49 5.48 17.91 -9.80
C ILE A 49 5.69 18.12 -8.30
N ALA A 50 6.14 19.30 -7.89
CA ALA A 50 6.32 19.64 -6.48
C ALA A 50 4.99 19.60 -5.72
N ASN A 51 3.92 20.16 -6.28
CA ASN A 51 2.58 20.15 -5.71
C ASN A 51 2.02 18.71 -5.62
N ASP A 52 2.26 17.83 -6.61
CA ASP A 52 1.85 16.42 -6.54
C ASP A 52 2.58 15.68 -5.40
N ALA A 53 3.87 15.91 -5.24
CA ALA A 53 4.65 15.29 -4.17
C ALA A 53 4.21 15.75 -2.77
N GLU A 54 3.92 17.03 -2.59
CA GLU A 54 3.42 17.58 -1.33
C GLU A 54 2.02 17.03 -0.99
N TRP A 55 1.13 17.01 -1.98
CA TRP A 55 -0.20 16.43 -1.84
C TRP A 55 -0.13 14.95 -1.41
N ARG A 56 0.71 14.13 -2.08
CA ARG A 56 0.89 12.71 -1.72
C ARG A 56 1.43 12.56 -0.29
N ARG A 57 2.37 13.38 0.13
CA ARG A 57 2.88 13.37 1.52
C ARG A 57 1.76 13.66 2.52
N GLY A 58 0.94 14.67 2.26
CA GLY A 58 -0.19 15.00 3.12
C GLY A 58 -1.21 13.88 3.21
N CYS A 59 -1.63 13.31 2.07
CA CYS A 59 -2.57 12.19 2.04
C CYS A 59 -2.00 10.94 2.76
N LEU A 60 -0.73 10.63 2.54
CA LEU A 60 -0.08 9.49 3.19
C LEU A 60 0.03 9.67 4.71
N ALA A 61 0.29 10.90 5.19
CA ALA A 61 0.31 11.22 6.61
C ALA A 61 -1.05 10.96 7.26
N VAL A 62 -2.16 11.40 6.62
CA VAL A 62 -3.52 11.12 7.10
C VAL A 62 -3.79 9.62 7.19
N VAL A 63 -3.40 8.83 6.17
CA VAL A 63 -3.52 7.36 6.22
C VAL A 63 -2.73 6.77 7.39
N HIS A 64 -1.51 7.26 7.63
CA HIS A 64 -0.68 6.82 8.76
C HIS A 64 -1.33 7.13 10.11
N GLU A 65 -1.87 8.32 10.30
CA GLU A 65 -2.59 8.69 11.52
C GLU A 65 -3.77 7.74 11.80
N HIS A 66 -4.57 7.42 10.78
CA HIS A 66 -5.68 6.46 10.93
C HIS A 66 -5.19 5.05 11.27
N ILE A 67 -4.06 4.60 10.70
CA ILE A 67 -3.47 3.30 11.04
C ILE A 67 -3.04 3.25 12.51
N LEU A 68 -2.42 4.34 13.01
CA LEU A 68 -1.92 4.38 14.40
C LEU A 68 -3.02 4.21 15.44
N VAL A 69 -4.21 4.72 15.18
CA VAL A 69 -5.37 4.66 16.11
C VAL A 69 -6.39 3.56 15.74
N CYS A 70 -6.14 2.79 14.68
CA CYS A 70 -7.08 1.80 14.16
C CYS A 70 -7.42 0.69 15.19
N THR A 71 -8.70 0.35 15.31
CA THR A 71 -9.22 -0.73 16.16
C THR A 71 -10.11 -1.72 15.41
N ALA A 72 -10.02 -1.76 14.07
CA ALA A 72 -10.94 -2.50 13.21
C ALA A 72 -10.86 -4.04 13.30
N CYS A 73 -9.75 -4.60 13.83
CA CYS A 73 -9.57 -6.03 13.97
C CYS A 73 -8.91 -6.38 15.31
N PRO A 74 -8.96 -7.64 15.79
CA PRO A 74 -8.43 -8.03 17.10
C PRO A 74 -6.94 -7.78 17.31
N LEU A 75 -6.15 -7.63 16.24
CA LEU A 75 -4.70 -7.39 16.35
C LEU A 75 -4.36 -6.09 17.10
N HIS A 76 -5.26 -5.10 17.10
CA HIS A 76 -5.04 -3.84 17.81
C HIS A 76 -4.86 -4.00 19.32
N ALA A 77 -5.52 -5.01 19.93
CA ALA A 77 -5.55 -5.18 21.37
C ALA A 77 -4.22 -5.67 21.95
N ARG A 78 -3.34 -6.25 21.12
CA ARG A 78 -2.07 -6.84 21.58
C ARG A 78 -0.83 -6.24 20.94
N ARG A 79 -0.98 -5.26 20.05
CA ARG A 79 0.16 -4.55 19.47
C ARG A 79 0.78 -3.60 20.51
N THR A 80 2.09 -3.39 20.45
CA THR A 80 2.74 -2.28 21.14
C THR A 80 2.44 -0.98 20.39
N GLN A 81 2.61 -1.01 19.09
CA GLN A 81 2.20 0.08 18.20
C GLN A 81 1.89 -0.43 16.79
N ALA A 82 1.09 0.30 16.05
CA ALA A 82 0.87 -0.02 14.64
C ALA A 82 2.09 0.36 13.80
N VAL A 83 2.29 -0.33 12.67
CA VAL A 83 3.41 -0.15 11.74
C VAL A 83 2.84 0.27 10.37
N PRO A 84 2.64 1.58 10.12
CA PRO A 84 2.00 2.05 8.90
C PRO A 84 2.79 1.71 7.63
N GLY A 85 4.09 1.92 7.67
CA GLY A 85 5.01 1.84 6.55
C GLY A 85 6.04 2.96 6.62
N ILE A 86 7.05 2.91 5.77
CA ILE A 86 8.13 3.91 5.70
C ILE A 86 8.64 4.05 4.27
N GLY A 87 8.96 5.27 3.88
CA GLY A 87 9.54 5.59 2.58
C GLY A 87 8.91 6.83 1.95
N PRO A 88 9.41 7.27 0.80
CA PRO A 88 8.89 8.44 0.10
C PRO A 88 7.46 8.22 -0.41
N ALA A 89 6.60 9.24 -0.29
CA ALA A 89 5.25 9.23 -0.87
C ALA A 89 5.26 9.21 -2.42
N THR A 90 6.42 9.44 -3.01
CA THR A 90 6.67 9.40 -4.47
C THR A 90 7.55 8.22 -4.88
N ALA A 91 7.69 7.21 -4.00
CA ALA A 91 8.49 6.03 -4.28
C ALA A 91 8.01 5.33 -5.55
N ARG A 92 8.95 5.00 -6.43
CA ARG A 92 8.68 4.24 -7.66
C ARG A 92 8.55 2.74 -7.40
N ILE A 93 9.10 2.30 -6.29
CA ILE A 93 9.12 0.90 -5.87
C ILE A 93 8.47 0.81 -4.51
N MET A 94 7.59 -0.17 -4.34
CA MET A 94 6.97 -0.50 -3.06
C MET A 94 7.29 -1.97 -2.73
N ALA A 95 7.73 -2.23 -1.49
CA ALA A 95 7.85 -3.58 -0.97
C ALA A 95 6.73 -3.85 0.03
N VAL A 96 6.00 -4.94 -0.18
CA VAL A 96 4.85 -5.32 0.64
C VAL A 96 5.10 -6.70 1.25
N GLY A 97 5.26 -6.75 2.58
CA GLY A 97 5.36 -7.98 3.35
C GLY A 97 4.02 -8.42 3.95
N GLU A 98 4.07 -9.37 4.86
CA GLU A 98 2.91 -9.98 5.51
C GLU A 98 2.40 -9.12 6.67
N GLY A 99 3.20 -8.96 7.71
CA GLY A 99 2.86 -8.25 8.93
C GLY A 99 4.09 -7.92 9.78
N PRO A 100 3.95 -7.05 10.78
CA PRO A 100 5.03 -6.72 11.70
C PRO A 100 5.43 -7.91 12.56
N GLY A 101 6.74 -8.10 12.76
CA GLY A 101 7.30 -8.94 13.81
C GLY A 101 7.48 -8.17 15.11
N GLU A 102 8.17 -8.79 16.08
CA GLU A 102 8.37 -8.21 17.41
C GLU A 102 9.19 -6.92 17.40
N ASN A 103 10.26 -6.89 16.60
CA ASN A 103 11.09 -5.69 16.52
C ASN A 103 10.32 -4.54 15.84
N GLU A 104 9.56 -4.84 14.80
CA GLU A 104 8.73 -3.89 14.09
C GLU A 104 7.62 -3.31 15.00
N ASP A 105 6.95 -4.16 15.77
CA ASP A 105 5.92 -3.76 16.74
C ASP A 105 6.48 -2.84 17.84
N ARG A 106 7.71 -3.13 18.30
CA ARG A 106 8.40 -2.31 19.30
C ARG A 106 8.86 -0.96 18.76
N VAL A 107 9.30 -0.90 17.49
CA VAL A 107 9.93 0.29 16.89
C VAL A 107 8.94 1.13 16.07
N GLY A 108 7.82 0.55 15.61
CA GLY A 108 6.82 1.19 14.74
C GLY A 108 7.27 1.33 13.28
N LYS A 109 8.30 0.61 12.86
CA LYS A 109 8.83 0.65 11.49
C LYS A 109 8.89 -0.75 10.89
N PRO A 110 8.55 -0.94 9.58
CA PRO A 110 8.57 -2.25 8.94
C PRO A 110 10.00 -2.70 8.65
N PHE A 111 10.22 -4.02 8.71
CA PHE A 111 11.47 -4.65 8.31
C PHE A 111 12.72 -4.07 9.00
N VAL A 112 12.68 -3.96 10.33
CA VAL A 112 13.83 -3.52 11.17
C VAL A 112 14.53 -4.68 11.87
N GLY A 113 13.96 -5.89 11.86
CA GLY A 113 14.55 -7.11 12.40
C GLY A 113 15.47 -7.83 11.41
N ALA A 114 15.80 -9.10 11.70
CA ALA A 114 16.72 -9.91 10.88
C ALA A 114 16.25 -10.05 9.41
N ALA A 115 14.94 -10.26 9.17
CA ALA A 115 14.37 -10.28 7.82
C ALA A 115 14.53 -8.93 7.09
N GLY A 116 14.46 -7.83 7.83
CA GLY A 116 14.70 -6.49 7.31
C GLY A 116 16.15 -6.29 6.85
N ASN A 117 17.12 -6.83 7.59
CA ASN A 117 18.52 -6.80 7.19
C ASN A 117 18.77 -7.59 5.90
N VAL A 118 18.09 -8.73 5.73
CA VAL A 118 18.12 -9.48 4.47
C VAL A 118 17.55 -8.65 3.33
N LEU A 119 16.38 -8.03 3.52
CA LEU A 119 15.77 -7.17 2.51
C LEU A 119 16.70 -6.02 2.11
N THR A 120 17.35 -5.37 3.09
CA THR A 120 18.30 -4.27 2.83
C THR A 120 19.47 -4.75 1.95
N LYS A 121 20.10 -5.88 2.30
CA LYS A 121 21.20 -6.47 1.50
C LYS A 121 20.76 -6.81 0.07
N LEU A 122 19.55 -7.35 -0.10
CA LEU A 122 18.98 -7.69 -1.40
C LEU A 122 18.75 -6.42 -2.25
N LEU A 123 18.27 -5.34 -1.66
CA LEU A 123 18.10 -4.05 -2.35
C LEU A 123 19.47 -3.47 -2.77
N GLU A 124 20.43 -3.46 -1.85
CA GLU A 124 21.80 -2.97 -2.09
C GLU A 124 22.49 -3.77 -3.20
N SER A 125 22.26 -5.09 -3.29
CA SER A 125 22.86 -5.95 -4.33
C SER A 125 22.46 -5.54 -5.76
N ILE A 126 21.37 -4.81 -5.92
CA ILE A 126 20.87 -4.30 -7.20
C ILE A 126 21.00 -2.76 -7.31
N GLY A 127 21.75 -2.13 -6.41
CA GLY A 127 22.01 -0.71 -6.42
C GLY A 127 20.86 0.18 -5.95
N LEU A 128 19.92 -0.38 -5.16
CA LEU A 128 18.83 0.37 -4.54
C LEU A 128 19.12 0.65 -3.07
N ARG A 129 18.87 1.88 -2.65
CA ARG A 129 18.89 2.23 -1.23
C ARG A 129 17.50 2.03 -0.62
N ARG A 130 17.46 1.54 0.62
CA ARG A 130 16.23 1.30 1.36
C ARG A 130 15.35 2.55 1.46
N GLU A 131 15.96 3.72 1.56
CA GLU A 131 15.29 5.01 1.72
C GLU A 131 14.59 5.48 0.43
N GLU A 132 14.89 4.86 -0.72
CA GLU A 132 14.30 5.21 -2.01
C GLU A 132 13.00 4.46 -2.29
N ILE A 133 12.71 3.41 -1.53
CA ILE A 133 11.52 2.58 -1.69
C ILE A 133 10.54 2.81 -0.54
N TYR A 134 9.26 2.53 -0.80
CA TYR A 134 8.26 2.48 0.25
C TYR A 134 8.07 1.05 0.74
N ILE A 135 8.21 0.82 2.03
CA ILE A 135 8.13 -0.51 2.63
C ILE A 135 6.93 -0.55 3.57
N THR A 136 6.09 -1.57 3.42
CA THR A 136 4.92 -1.78 4.27
C THR A 136 4.55 -3.27 4.35
N ASN A 137 3.45 -3.58 5.02
CA ASN A 137 2.90 -4.92 5.15
C ASN A 137 1.40 -4.95 4.82
N VAL A 138 0.85 -6.13 4.58
CA VAL A 138 -0.59 -6.36 4.41
C VAL A 138 -1.33 -5.97 5.68
N VAL A 139 -0.93 -6.51 6.84
CA VAL A 139 -1.47 -6.08 8.13
C VAL A 139 -0.53 -5.10 8.81
N LYS A 140 -1.12 -4.12 9.54
CA LYS A 140 -0.35 -3.03 10.17
C LYS A 140 -0.06 -3.28 11.66
N CYS A 141 -0.57 -4.37 12.20
CA CYS A 141 -0.40 -4.77 13.59
C CYS A 141 0.21 -6.18 13.67
N ARG A 142 1.04 -6.43 14.68
CA ARG A 142 1.69 -7.73 14.91
C ARG A 142 0.66 -8.79 15.31
N PRO A 143 0.56 -9.92 14.60
CA PRO A 143 -0.19 -11.08 15.09
C PRO A 143 0.49 -11.69 16.32
N PRO A 144 -0.28 -12.15 17.32
CA PRO A 144 0.26 -12.76 18.54
C PRO A 144 1.21 -13.93 18.22
N GLY A 145 2.40 -13.94 18.83
CA GLY A 145 3.42 -14.98 18.62
C GLY A 145 3.96 -15.04 17.18
N ASN A 146 3.78 -13.98 16.39
CA ASN A 146 4.13 -13.91 14.95
C ASN A 146 3.45 -15.03 14.14
N ARG A 147 2.21 -15.44 14.50
CA ARG A 147 1.42 -16.34 13.66
C ARG A 147 1.05 -15.69 12.33
N ASP A 148 0.64 -16.48 11.39
CA ASP A 148 0.03 -15.96 10.16
C ASP A 148 -1.19 -15.08 10.49
N PRO A 149 -1.41 -13.96 9.77
CA PRO A 149 -2.63 -13.17 9.89
C PRO A 149 -3.83 -13.95 9.37
N GLU A 150 -4.95 -13.86 10.06
CA GLU A 150 -6.20 -14.47 9.61
C GLU A 150 -6.79 -13.73 8.40
N PRO A 151 -7.56 -14.42 7.54
CA PRO A 151 -8.22 -13.76 6.41
C PRO A 151 -9.05 -12.54 6.81
N ALA A 152 -9.79 -12.61 7.91
CA ALA A 152 -10.59 -11.49 8.44
C ALA A 152 -9.73 -10.31 8.91
N GLU A 153 -8.52 -10.57 9.45
CA GLU A 153 -7.57 -9.54 9.86
C GLU A 153 -6.95 -8.83 8.64
N MET A 154 -6.62 -9.61 7.59
CA MET A 154 -6.12 -9.05 6.32
C MET A 154 -7.20 -8.22 5.63
N GLU A 155 -8.44 -8.67 5.61
CA GLU A 155 -9.57 -7.95 5.01
C GLU A 155 -9.84 -6.63 5.74
N ALA A 156 -9.93 -6.65 7.07
CA ALA A 156 -10.13 -5.45 7.88
C ALA A 156 -9.01 -4.40 7.73
N CYS A 157 -7.80 -4.84 7.33
CA CYS A 157 -6.64 -3.97 7.12
C CYS A 157 -6.44 -3.56 5.65
N SER A 158 -7.21 -4.15 4.72
CA SER A 158 -7.00 -4.08 3.28
C SER A 158 -7.04 -2.66 2.72
N SER A 159 -8.00 -1.85 3.19
CA SER A 159 -8.22 -0.48 2.74
C SER A 159 -7.01 0.44 2.95
N PHE A 160 -6.21 0.19 3.99
CA PHE A 160 -4.99 0.98 4.23
C PHE A 160 -3.90 0.70 3.19
N LEU A 161 -3.71 -0.58 2.82
CA LEU A 161 -2.74 -0.93 1.79
C LEU A 161 -3.18 -0.38 0.42
N ASP A 162 -4.46 -0.50 0.10
CA ASP A 162 -5.01 0.02 -1.16
C ASP A 162 -4.83 1.54 -1.26
N ALA A 163 -5.14 2.28 -0.17
CA ALA A 163 -4.91 3.72 -0.11
C ALA A 163 -3.42 4.08 -0.29
N GLN A 164 -2.50 3.35 0.36
CA GLN A 164 -1.07 3.57 0.20
C GLN A 164 -0.63 3.36 -1.25
N ILE A 165 -1.10 2.30 -1.91
CA ILE A 165 -0.79 2.02 -3.32
C ILE A 165 -1.34 3.13 -4.24
N GLU A 166 -2.57 3.59 -4.01
CA GLU A 166 -3.19 4.64 -4.83
C GLU A 166 -2.56 6.03 -4.63
N ILE A 167 -2.10 6.35 -3.42
CA ILE A 167 -1.41 7.62 -3.13
C ILE A 167 0.00 7.60 -3.72
N ILE A 168 0.77 6.55 -3.46
CA ILE A 168 2.18 6.44 -3.85
C ILE A 168 2.32 6.18 -5.35
N ARG A 169 1.42 5.38 -5.94
CA ARG A 169 1.43 4.99 -7.36
C ARG A 169 2.79 4.43 -7.79
N PRO A 170 3.27 3.38 -7.13
CA PRO A 170 4.55 2.79 -7.50
C PRO A 170 4.47 2.15 -8.90
N ASP A 171 5.57 2.18 -9.65
CA ASP A 171 5.70 1.48 -10.92
C ASP A 171 5.86 -0.03 -10.69
N VAL A 172 6.58 -0.39 -9.63
CA VAL A 172 6.91 -1.77 -9.29
C VAL A 172 6.54 -2.06 -7.84
N ILE A 173 5.83 -3.17 -7.63
CA ILE A 173 5.49 -3.70 -6.30
C ILE A 173 6.21 -5.04 -6.11
N LEU A 174 7.16 -5.08 -5.18
CA LEU A 174 7.81 -6.29 -4.71
C LEU A 174 6.89 -6.96 -3.68
N ILE A 175 6.41 -8.16 -3.99
CA ILE A 175 5.51 -8.94 -3.13
C ILE A 175 6.35 -9.93 -2.33
N LEU A 176 6.46 -9.72 -1.01
CA LEU A 176 7.31 -10.51 -0.14
C LEU A 176 6.52 -11.61 0.58
N GLY A 177 6.53 -12.82 0.02
CA GLY A 177 5.91 -13.99 0.62
C GLY A 177 4.46 -14.25 0.19
N ARG A 178 3.91 -15.38 0.72
CA ARG A 178 2.63 -15.94 0.28
C ARG A 178 1.41 -15.10 0.63
N HIS A 179 1.40 -14.46 1.82
CA HIS A 179 0.25 -13.66 2.27
C HIS A 179 0.11 -12.36 1.50
N ALA A 180 1.23 -11.69 1.23
CA ALA A 180 1.25 -10.53 0.34
C ALA A 180 0.86 -10.91 -1.10
N LEU A 181 1.29 -12.10 -1.58
CA LEU A 181 0.88 -12.62 -2.88
C LEU A 181 -0.63 -12.86 -2.95
N ALA A 182 -1.19 -13.56 -1.97
CA ALA A 182 -2.62 -13.83 -1.92
C ALA A 182 -3.47 -12.55 -1.89
N ARG A 183 -2.99 -11.49 -1.20
CA ARG A 183 -3.69 -10.19 -1.12
C ARG A 183 -3.60 -9.39 -2.42
N LEU A 184 -2.42 -9.32 -3.04
CA LEU A 184 -2.18 -8.43 -4.18
C LEU A 184 -2.46 -9.09 -5.53
N LEU A 185 -2.30 -10.40 -5.62
CA LEU A 185 -2.52 -11.20 -6.84
C LEU A 185 -3.40 -12.43 -6.54
N PRO A 186 -4.66 -12.24 -6.10
CA PRO A 186 -5.53 -13.37 -5.78
C PRO A 186 -5.74 -14.27 -7.01
N GLY A 187 -5.75 -15.58 -6.79
CA GLY A 187 -5.93 -16.58 -7.85
C GLY A 187 -4.73 -16.82 -8.77
N SER A 188 -3.59 -16.16 -8.54
CA SER A 188 -2.42 -16.27 -9.43
C SER A 188 -1.57 -17.54 -9.22
N GLY A 189 -1.84 -18.33 -8.18
CA GLY A 189 -1.07 -19.51 -7.81
C GLY A 189 -0.12 -19.28 -6.63
N GLY A 190 0.74 -20.24 -6.35
CA GLY A 190 1.67 -20.21 -5.21
C GLY A 190 2.97 -19.47 -5.50
N ILE A 191 3.62 -19.01 -4.43
CA ILE A 191 4.89 -18.27 -4.50
C ILE A 191 5.99 -19.06 -5.21
N THR A 192 6.04 -20.39 -5.04
CA THR A 192 7.05 -21.26 -5.65
C THR A 192 7.03 -21.25 -7.18
N GLY A 193 5.86 -21.07 -7.80
CA GLY A 193 5.72 -20.99 -9.25
C GLY A 193 5.89 -19.59 -9.82
N LEU A 194 5.86 -18.55 -8.97
CA LEU A 194 5.79 -17.16 -9.41
C LEU A 194 6.97 -16.30 -8.98
N HIS A 195 7.82 -16.75 -8.04
CA HIS A 195 8.93 -15.93 -7.57
C HIS A 195 9.83 -15.49 -8.72
N GLY A 196 10.31 -14.28 -8.67
CA GLY A 196 11.17 -13.68 -9.69
C GLY A 196 10.51 -13.40 -11.04
N ARG A 197 9.21 -13.74 -11.21
CA ARG A 197 8.48 -13.45 -12.46
C ARG A 197 7.75 -12.12 -12.37
N ARG A 198 7.70 -11.40 -13.47
CA ARG A 198 6.90 -10.19 -13.58
C ARG A 198 5.44 -10.51 -13.90
N VAL A 199 4.52 -9.86 -13.20
CA VAL A 199 3.09 -9.90 -13.48
C VAL A 199 2.63 -8.46 -13.68
N VAL A 200 2.05 -8.16 -14.84
CA VAL A 200 1.52 -6.83 -15.17
C VAL A 200 0.02 -6.79 -14.88
N ARG A 201 -0.44 -5.83 -14.09
CA ARG A 201 -1.87 -5.54 -13.89
C ARG A 201 -2.09 -4.03 -13.97
N GLY A 202 -2.87 -3.60 -14.96
CA GLY A 202 -3.02 -2.17 -15.28
C GLY A 202 -1.68 -1.56 -15.69
N ASP A 203 -1.32 -0.48 -15.05
CA ASP A 203 -0.09 0.28 -15.27
C ASP A 203 1.08 -0.13 -14.35
N ARG A 204 0.89 -1.17 -13.51
CA ARG A 204 1.83 -1.59 -12.46
C ARG A 204 2.44 -2.95 -12.74
N LEU A 205 3.67 -3.07 -12.33
CA LEU A 205 4.43 -4.31 -12.36
C LEU A 205 4.49 -4.90 -10.95
N TYR A 206 4.12 -6.16 -10.83
CA TYR A 206 4.21 -6.93 -9.59
C TYR A 206 5.28 -8.01 -9.74
N VAL A 207 6.15 -8.13 -8.74
CA VAL A 207 7.20 -9.16 -8.72
C VAL A 207 7.12 -9.93 -7.40
N PRO A 208 6.53 -11.15 -7.43
CA PRO A 208 6.53 -12.02 -6.26
C PRO A 208 7.96 -12.49 -5.93
N LEU A 209 8.29 -12.48 -4.65
CA LEU A 209 9.57 -12.93 -4.09
C LEU A 209 9.30 -13.80 -2.85
N TYR A 210 10.18 -14.74 -2.55
CA TYR A 210 10.12 -15.37 -1.23
C TYR A 210 10.25 -14.34 -0.13
N HIS A 211 9.61 -14.60 1.02
CA HIS A 211 9.75 -13.70 2.15
C HIS A 211 11.20 -13.72 2.66
N PRO A 212 11.84 -12.56 2.92
CA PRO A 212 13.23 -12.51 3.39
C PRO A 212 13.50 -13.33 4.65
N ALA A 213 12.51 -13.49 5.54
CA ALA A 213 12.62 -14.34 6.72
C ALA A 213 12.90 -15.81 6.38
N ALA A 214 12.42 -16.32 5.24
CA ALA A 214 12.66 -17.70 4.85
C ALA A 214 14.15 -18.00 4.59
N ALA A 215 14.89 -17.02 4.10
CA ALA A 215 16.33 -17.13 3.87
C ALA A 215 17.15 -17.23 5.17
N LEU A 216 16.59 -16.82 6.32
CA LEU A 216 17.25 -16.98 7.62
C LEU A 216 17.33 -18.44 8.07
N TYR A 217 16.39 -19.27 7.60
CA TYR A 217 16.31 -20.68 7.96
C TYR A 217 16.80 -21.61 6.87
N GLN A 218 16.86 -21.12 5.61
CA GLN A 218 17.22 -21.94 4.46
C GLN A 218 18.15 -21.15 3.53
N ALA A 219 19.46 -21.44 3.60
CA ALA A 219 20.49 -20.72 2.84
C ALA A 219 20.31 -20.79 1.30
N SER A 220 19.71 -21.87 0.78
CA SER A 220 19.40 -21.99 -0.67
C SER A 220 18.42 -20.91 -1.14
N LEU A 221 17.48 -20.47 -0.28
CA LEU A 221 16.55 -19.40 -0.62
C LEU A 221 17.23 -18.03 -0.71
N MET A 222 18.34 -17.82 0.00
CA MET A 222 19.10 -16.58 -0.16
C MET A 222 19.62 -16.43 -1.59
N ARG A 223 20.22 -17.47 -2.15
CA ARG A 223 20.68 -17.48 -3.55
C ARG A 223 19.52 -17.25 -4.52
N THR A 224 18.40 -17.91 -4.31
CA THR A 224 17.20 -17.71 -5.15
C THR A 224 16.72 -16.25 -5.10
N LEU A 225 16.70 -15.64 -3.90
CA LEU A 225 16.33 -14.23 -3.74
C LEU A 225 17.31 -13.30 -4.45
N GLU A 226 18.62 -13.57 -4.38
CA GLU A 226 19.65 -12.78 -5.09
C GLU A 226 19.45 -12.88 -6.61
N GLU A 227 19.21 -14.07 -7.15
CA GLU A 227 18.92 -14.29 -8.58
C GLU A 227 17.63 -13.57 -9.01
N ASP A 228 16.60 -13.60 -8.18
CA ASP A 228 15.34 -12.92 -8.47
C ASP A 228 15.49 -11.39 -8.40
N MET A 229 16.32 -10.88 -7.49
CA MET A 229 16.60 -9.43 -7.42
C MET A 229 17.34 -8.93 -8.66
N LEU A 230 18.24 -9.72 -9.26
CA LEU A 230 18.85 -9.36 -10.54
C LEU A 230 17.81 -9.22 -11.66
N LYS A 231 16.77 -10.08 -11.68
CA LYS A 231 15.64 -9.92 -12.62
C LYS A 231 14.85 -8.64 -12.34
N VAL A 232 14.62 -8.32 -11.04
CA VAL A 232 13.97 -7.06 -10.63
C VAL A 232 14.74 -5.86 -11.18
N ARG A 233 16.07 -5.86 -11.12
CA ARG A 233 16.88 -4.78 -11.70
C ARG A 233 16.58 -4.59 -13.18
N GLY A 234 16.56 -5.67 -13.96
CA GLY A 234 16.21 -5.61 -15.40
C GLY A 234 14.80 -5.04 -15.64
N TYR A 235 13.81 -5.41 -14.81
CA TYR A 235 12.45 -4.87 -14.92
C TYR A 235 12.37 -3.37 -14.60
N LEU A 236 13.19 -2.90 -13.67
CA LEU A 236 13.27 -1.47 -13.34
C LEU A 236 13.89 -0.68 -14.49
N ASP A 237 14.95 -1.19 -15.11
CA ASP A 237 15.60 -0.57 -16.26
C ASP A 237 14.64 -0.48 -17.45
N GLU A 238 13.87 -1.53 -17.73
CA GLU A 238 12.81 -1.52 -18.74
C GLU A 238 11.71 -0.49 -18.43
N ALA A 239 11.27 -0.40 -17.18
CA ALA A 239 10.24 0.56 -16.75
C ALA A 239 10.75 2.00 -16.88
N GLU A 240 12.03 2.24 -16.61
CA GLU A 240 12.66 3.54 -16.79
C GLU A 240 12.79 3.93 -18.27
N ALA A 241 13.25 3.00 -19.10
CA ALA A 241 13.39 3.22 -20.54
C ALA A 241 12.02 3.58 -21.18
N ARG A 242 10.92 2.93 -20.75
CA ARG A 242 9.56 3.26 -21.23
C ARG A 242 9.11 4.66 -20.84
N ARG A 243 9.52 5.17 -19.69
CA ARG A 243 9.19 6.54 -19.28
C ARG A 243 9.97 7.59 -20.05
N GLN A 244 11.21 7.28 -20.42
CA GLN A 244 12.09 8.18 -21.17
C GLN A 244 11.78 8.16 -22.67
N ALA A 245 11.12 7.10 -23.17
CA ALA A 245 10.67 7.05 -24.54
C ALA A 245 9.64 8.16 -24.79
N PRO A 246 9.81 9.01 -25.85
CA PRO A 246 8.78 9.96 -26.23
C PRO A 246 7.48 9.22 -26.44
N ALA A 247 6.37 9.77 -25.92
CA ALA A 247 5.05 9.19 -26.08
C ALA A 247 4.83 8.95 -27.57
N ALA A 248 4.89 7.68 -28.02
CA ALA A 248 4.52 7.32 -29.37
C ALA A 248 3.09 7.84 -29.56
N ALA A 249 2.88 8.67 -30.56
CA ALA A 249 1.57 9.22 -30.89
C ALA A 249 0.57 8.06 -30.85
N ALA A 250 -0.46 8.21 -30.01
CA ALA A 250 -1.54 7.25 -29.97
C ALA A 250 -2.02 7.05 -31.42
N PRO A 251 -2.18 5.81 -31.91
CA PRO A 251 -2.72 5.59 -33.21
C PRO A 251 -4.06 6.34 -33.29
N GLU A 252 -4.19 7.24 -34.25
CA GLU A 252 -5.46 7.91 -34.48
C GLU A 252 -6.53 6.81 -34.66
N PRO A 253 -7.71 6.96 -34.02
CA PRO A 253 -8.78 6.01 -34.21
C PRO A 253 -9.16 6.01 -35.71
N SER A 254 -8.67 5.02 -36.44
CA SER A 254 -9.13 4.71 -37.80
C SER A 254 -10.51 4.07 -37.68
N GLY A 255 -11.49 4.89 -37.29
CA GLY A 255 -12.89 4.55 -37.40
C GLY A 255 -13.35 4.81 -38.84
N PRO A 256 -14.11 3.89 -39.45
CA PRO A 256 -14.72 4.17 -40.74
C PRO A 256 -15.61 5.40 -40.61
N ALA A 257 -15.44 6.36 -41.53
CA ALA A 257 -16.31 7.54 -41.65
C ALA A 257 -17.78 7.07 -41.71
N LEU A 258 -18.58 7.54 -40.73
CA LEU A 258 -20.04 7.36 -40.83
C LEU A 258 -20.54 7.98 -42.14
N PRO A 259 -21.36 7.27 -42.90
CA PRO A 259 -21.96 7.85 -44.11
C PRO A 259 -22.82 9.06 -43.72
N ALA A 260 -22.65 10.17 -44.46
CA ALA A 260 -23.44 11.38 -44.29
C ALA A 260 -24.94 11.04 -44.40
N GLU A 261 -25.73 11.45 -43.40
CA GLU A 261 -27.19 11.38 -43.51
C GLU A 261 -27.67 12.18 -44.69
N PRO A 262 -28.59 11.63 -45.50
CA PRO A 262 -29.20 12.38 -46.61
C PRO A 262 -30.09 13.49 -46.06
N ALA A 263 -29.88 14.70 -46.53
CA ALA A 263 -30.68 15.88 -46.23
C ALA A 263 -32.18 15.59 -46.32
N ALA A 264 -32.93 15.89 -45.26
CA ALA A 264 -34.37 15.83 -45.24
C ALA A 264 -34.94 16.74 -46.35
N ARG A 265 -35.60 16.11 -47.33
CA ARG A 265 -36.43 16.83 -48.30
C ARG A 265 -37.72 17.28 -47.62
N ASP A 266 -37.96 18.59 -47.74
CA ASP A 266 -39.27 19.21 -47.54
C ASP A 266 -40.38 18.38 -48.16
N GLN A 267 -41.35 17.96 -47.38
CA GLN A 267 -42.70 17.70 -47.87
C GLN A 267 -43.66 18.59 -47.08
N LEU A 268 -43.81 19.78 -47.58
CA LEU A 268 -45.05 20.51 -47.49
C LEU A 268 -46.08 19.84 -48.41
N SER A 269 -47.22 19.50 -47.84
CA SER A 269 -48.51 19.77 -48.46
C SER A 269 -49.59 18.71 -48.15
N LEU A 270 -50.69 19.24 -47.67
CA LEU A 270 -52.11 18.83 -47.87
C LEU A 270 -52.68 17.73 -46.94
N PHE A 271 -53.46 18.10 -45.99
CA PHE A 271 -54.90 18.37 -45.75
C PHE A 271 -55.17 18.58 -44.28
#